data_d648e3182a9b253f69f027d31f5ce53f
#
_entry.id   d648e3182a9b253f69f027d31f5ce53f
#
_cell.length_a   1.000
_cell.length_b   1.000
_cell.length_c   1.000
_cell.angle_alpha   90.00
_cell.angle_beta   90.00
_cell.angle_gamma   90.00
#
_symmetry.space_group_name_H-M   'P 1'
#
loop_
_entity.id
_entity.type
_entity.pdbx_description
1 polymer ?
#
loop_
_entity_poly.entity_id
_entity_poly.type
_entity_poly.pdbx_seq_one_letter_code
_entity_poly.pdbx_strand_id
1 'polypeptide(L)'
;MLYQTENRHGGDIYGGGIALDFSANVSPLGTPRSVTDAIERALPELYRYPDPYCRTLVQTISEYEGVPKDFVLCGNGASELIYAYCGAVRPKRAMELAPTFSEYSLALRRTGCEVVRFCAQAREKLCLRENFLPILAREK
;
A
#
# COMPACT_ATOMS: atom_id res chain seq x y z
N MET A 1 -18.70 13.91 16.34
CA MET A 1 -17.23 13.68 16.28
C MET A 1 -16.85 13.24 14.88
N LEU A 2 -15.77 13.78 14.31
CA LEU A 2 -15.33 13.46 12.93
C LEU A 2 -14.75 12.02 12.78
N TYR A 3 -14.44 11.33 13.87
CA TYR A 3 -13.75 10.03 13.89
C TYR A 3 -14.53 9.01 14.76
N GLN A 4 -15.76 8.68 14.34
CA GLN A 4 -16.58 7.64 14.97
C GLN A 4 -16.56 6.30 14.23
N THR A 5 -15.80 6.21 13.14
CA THR A 5 -15.62 4.96 12.41
C THR A 5 -14.47 4.16 12.99
N GLU A 6 -14.68 2.88 13.22
CA GLU A 6 -13.64 1.94 13.61
C GLU A 6 -12.44 2.03 12.67
N ASN A 7 -11.24 2.18 13.25
CA ASN A 7 -10.01 2.15 12.47
C ASN A 7 -9.82 0.73 11.90
N ARG A 8 -9.88 0.60 10.58
CA ARG A 8 -9.70 -0.67 9.87
C ARG A 8 -8.24 -0.99 9.60
N HIS A 9 -7.34 -0.06 9.87
CA HIS A 9 -5.90 -0.24 9.71
C HIS A 9 -5.28 -0.67 11.04
N GLY A 10 -4.22 -1.48 10.95
CA GLY A 10 -3.39 -1.79 12.09
C GLY A 10 -2.60 -0.57 12.59
N GLY A 11 -1.85 -0.77 13.68
CA GLY A 11 -0.96 0.24 14.25
C GLY A 11 -1.62 1.23 15.21
N ASP A 12 -2.88 1.03 15.58
CA ASP A 12 -3.53 1.80 16.65
C ASP A 12 -3.10 1.27 18.02
N ILE A 13 -1.97 1.76 18.50
CA ILE A 13 -1.39 1.42 19.80
C ILE A 13 -1.77 2.44 20.89
N TYR A 14 -2.54 3.47 20.55
CA TYR A 14 -2.78 4.63 21.43
C TYR A 14 -3.94 4.41 22.40
N GLY A 15 -4.78 3.40 22.19
CA GLY A 15 -5.91 3.06 23.08
C GLY A 15 -5.52 2.42 24.41
N GLY A 16 -4.24 2.10 24.63
CA GLY A 16 -3.71 1.48 25.84
C GLY A 16 -3.93 -0.04 25.91
N GLY A 17 -3.18 -0.71 26.81
CA GLY A 17 -3.34 -2.15 27.08
C GLY A 17 -2.76 -3.12 26.05
N ILE A 18 -2.13 -2.63 24.98
CA ILE A 18 -1.50 -3.44 23.93
C ILE A 18 -0.07 -3.80 24.37
N ALA A 19 0.17 -5.06 24.72
CA ALA A 19 1.50 -5.56 25.06
C ALA A 19 2.34 -5.91 23.82
N LEU A 20 1.70 -6.39 22.76
CA LEU A 20 2.35 -6.77 21.50
C LEU A 20 1.45 -6.34 20.33
N ASP A 21 2.03 -5.66 19.35
CA ASP A 21 1.32 -5.25 18.12
C ASP A 21 1.86 -6.03 16.91
N PHE A 22 0.99 -6.85 16.32
CA PHE A 22 1.22 -7.56 15.06
C PHE A 22 0.31 -7.05 13.93
N SER A 23 -0.39 -5.94 14.15
CA SER A 23 -1.36 -5.40 13.20
C SER A 23 -0.72 -4.53 12.12
N ALA A 24 0.55 -4.12 12.30
CA ALA A 24 1.30 -3.33 11.35
C ALA A 24 2.72 -3.88 11.17
N ASN A 25 3.23 -3.84 9.91
CA ASN A 25 4.58 -4.26 9.58
C ASN A 25 5.59 -3.15 9.88
N VAL A 26 5.88 -2.95 11.16
CA VAL A 26 6.89 -1.99 11.61
C VAL A 26 8.19 -2.73 11.92
N SER A 27 9.33 -2.16 11.48
CA SER A 27 10.63 -2.75 11.80
C SER A 27 10.88 -2.72 13.31
N PRO A 28 11.14 -3.87 13.96
CA PRO A 28 11.49 -3.91 15.39
C PRO A 28 12.83 -3.25 15.69
N LEU A 29 13.67 -3.02 14.68
CA LEU A 29 14.97 -2.35 14.81
C LEU A 29 14.84 -0.81 14.74
N GLY A 30 13.63 -0.29 14.53
CA GLY A 30 13.37 1.12 14.35
C GLY A 30 13.84 1.67 13.00
N THR A 31 13.98 2.98 12.92
CA THR A 31 14.43 3.67 11.70
C THR A 31 15.95 3.60 11.57
N PRO A 32 16.50 3.22 10.41
CA PRO A 32 17.96 3.23 10.18
C PRO A 32 18.56 4.62 10.43
N ARG A 33 19.75 4.66 11.04
CA ARG A 33 20.42 5.91 11.37
C ARG A 33 20.68 6.80 10.14
N SER A 34 21.02 6.20 9.01
CA SER A 34 21.19 6.93 7.74
C SER A 34 19.94 7.71 7.32
N VAL A 35 18.75 7.20 7.64
CA VAL A 35 17.47 7.85 7.34
C VAL A 35 17.24 9.02 8.31
N THR A 36 17.42 8.81 9.61
CA THR A 36 17.28 9.91 10.61
C THR A 36 18.25 11.04 10.33
N ASP A 37 19.52 10.73 10.05
CA ASP A 37 20.53 11.71 9.70
C ASP A 37 20.19 12.48 8.41
N ALA A 38 19.55 11.83 7.44
CA ALA A 38 19.09 12.48 6.22
C ALA A 38 17.92 13.44 6.49
N ILE A 39 16.98 13.05 7.36
CA ILE A 39 15.87 13.90 7.80
C ILE A 39 16.41 15.15 8.53
N GLU A 40 17.33 14.95 9.49
CA GLU A 40 17.94 16.07 10.21
C GLU A 40 18.61 17.08 9.28
N ARG A 41 19.36 16.60 8.27
CA ARG A 41 19.97 17.46 7.26
C ARG A 41 18.96 18.21 6.40
N ALA A 42 17.77 17.65 6.20
CA ALA A 42 16.72 18.27 5.39
C ALA A 42 15.87 19.30 6.15
N LEU A 43 15.92 19.35 7.49
CA LEU A 43 15.12 20.28 8.29
C LEU A 43 15.23 21.76 7.85
N PRO A 44 16.41 22.30 7.49
CA PRO A 44 16.52 23.68 7.01
C PRO A 44 15.75 23.96 5.71
N GLU A 45 15.40 22.92 4.94
CA GLU A 45 14.71 23.06 3.65
C GLU A 45 13.18 22.98 3.78
N LEU A 46 12.63 22.72 4.98
CA LEU A 46 11.19 22.52 5.21
C LEU A 46 10.31 23.73 4.83
N TYR A 47 10.89 24.92 4.70
CA TYR A 47 10.16 26.11 4.24
C TYR A 47 9.81 26.08 2.75
N ARG A 48 10.40 25.17 1.98
CA ARG A 48 10.17 25.02 0.55
C ARG A 48 9.02 24.07 0.26
N TYR A 49 8.28 24.34 -0.80
CA TYR A 49 7.38 23.33 -1.36
C TYR A 49 8.20 22.13 -1.85
N PRO A 50 7.71 20.90 -1.62
CA PRO A 50 8.37 19.71 -2.19
C PRO A 50 8.34 19.75 -3.71
N ASP A 51 9.30 19.08 -4.34
CA ASP A 51 9.31 18.92 -5.80
C ASP A 51 8.08 18.11 -6.25
N PRO A 52 7.11 18.71 -7.00
CA PRO A 52 5.87 18.04 -7.37
C PRO A 52 6.08 16.82 -8.29
N TYR A 53 7.26 16.71 -8.88
CA TYR A 53 7.64 15.59 -9.76
C TYR A 53 8.61 14.61 -9.09
N CYS A 54 8.98 14.83 -7.85
CA CYS A 54 9.92 13.96 -7.10
C CYS A 54 11.19 13.62 -7.89
N ARG A 55 11.75 14.58 -8.67
CA ARG A 55 12.78 14.31 -9.69
C ARG A 55 14.00 13.57 -9.15
N THR A 56 14.52 14.02 -8.00
CA THR A 56 15.69 13.38 -7.37
C THR A 56 15.35 11.97 -6.89
N LEU A 57 14.18 11.77 -6.29
CA LEU A 57 13.73 10.45 -5.82
C LEU A 57 13.52 9.49 -6.99
N VAL A 58 12.84 9.94 -8.05
CA VAL A 58 12.61 9.16 -9.28
C VAL A 58 13.94 8.75 -9.92
N GLN A 59 14.91 9.67 -9.98
CA GLN A 59 16.25 9.36 -10.49
C GLN A 59 16.93 8.28 -9.66
N THR A 60 16.94 8.44 -8.33
CA THR A 60 17.58 7.49 -7.41
C THR A 60 16.95 6.10 -7.50
N ILE A 61 15.61 6.02 -7.53
CA ILE A 61 14.88 4.74 -7.67
C ILE A 61 15.21 4.11 -9.04
N SER A 62 15.17 4.90 -10.12
CA SER A 62 15.46 4.44 -11.46
C SER A 62 16.86 3.82 -11.56
N GLU A 63 17.87 4.46 -10.97
CA GLU A 63 19.25 3.96 -10.93
C GLU A 63 19.36 2.69 -10.07
N TYR A 64 18.73 2.69 -8.90
CA TYR A 64 18.79 1.56 -7.96
C TYR A 64 18.12 0.31 -8.52
N GLU A 65 16.92 0.45 -9.10
CA GLU A 65 16.12 -0.65 -9.63
C GLU A 65 16.51 -1.01 -11.09
N GLY A 66 17.32 -0.21 -11.77
CA GLY A 66 17.69 -0.44 -13.17
C GLY A 66 16.52 -0.29 -14.16
N VAL A 67 15.54 0.56 -13.84
CA VAL A 67 14.35 0.80 -14.68
C VAL A 67 14.33 2.23 -15.22
N PRO A 68 13.75 2.50 -16.41
CA PRO A 68 13.61 3.85 -16.91
C PRO A 68 12.79 4.74 -15.97
N LYS A 69 13.12 6.04 -15.89
CA LYS A 69 12.41 7.02 -15.04
C LYS A 69 10.91 7.07 -15.31
N ASP A 70 10.50 6.91 -16.55
CA ASP A 70 9.09 6.93 -16.99
C ASP A 70 8.26 5.76 -16.43
N PHE A 71 8.93 4.76 -15.84
CA PHE A 71 8.30 3.63 -15.17
C PHE A 71 8.23 3.80 -13.64
N VAL A 72 8.67 4.97 -13.13
CA VAL A 72 8.69 5.24 -11.68
C VAL A 72 7.66 6.31 -11.34
N LEU A 73 6.70 5.98 -10.50
CA LEU A 73 5.72 6.91 -9.92
C LEU A 73 5.88 6.94 -8.40
N CYS A 74 6.08 8.12 -7.85
CA CYS A 74 6.16 8.34 -6.40
C CYS A 74 4.82 8.85 -5.86
N GLY A 75 4.48 8.45 -4.63
CA GLY A 75 3.28 8.90 -3.93
C GLY A 75 3.46 8.83 -2.41
N ASN A 76 2.52 9.40 -1.66
CA ASN A 76 2.51 9.39 -0.20
C ASN A 76 1.99 8.05 0.35
N GLY A 77 2.85 7.04 0.25
CA GLY A 77 2.55 5.67 0.65
C GLY A 77 1.78 4.88 -0.42
N ALA A 78 1.70 3.56 -0.18
CA ALA A 78 1.09 2.62 -1.11
C ALA A 78 -0.40 2.91 -1.38
N SER A 79 -1.14 3.41 -0.39
CA SER A 79 -2.56 3.70 -0.54
C SER A 79 -2.82 4.75 -1.62
N GLU A 80 -2.07 5.86 -1.65
CA GLU A 80 -2.23 6.87 -2.70
C GLU A 80 -2.03 6.26 -4.09
N LEU A 81 -0.97 5.45 -4.26
CA LEU A 81 -0.66 4.80 -5.54
C LEU A 81 -1.74 3.79 -5.96
N ILE A 82 -2.29 3.02 -5.00
CA ILE A 82 -3.39 2.09 -5.24
C ILE A 82 -4.64 2.84 -5.75
N TYR A 83 -5.01 3.94 -5.09
CA TYR A 83 -6.16 4.75 -5.52
C TYR A 83 -5.92 5.41 -6.87
N ALA A 84 -4.73 5.96 -7.11
CA ALA A 84 -4.36 6.55 -8.39
C ALA A 84 -4.44 5.52 -9.53
N TYR A 85 -3.87 4.33 -9.31
CA TYR A 85 -3.91 3.24 -10.30
C TYR A 85 -5.35 2.80 -10.59
N CYS A 86 -6.14 2.50 -9.56
CA CYS A 86 -7.53 2.11 -9.74
C CYS A 86 -8.35 3.20 -10.45
N GLY A 87 -8.09 4.48 -10.12
CA GLY A 87 -8.74 5.62 -10.76
C GLY A 87 -8.38 5.81 -12.23
N ALA A 88 -7.14 5.45 -12.61
CA ALA A 88 -6.68 5.51 -13.99
C ALA A 88 -7.21 4.34 -14.84
N VAL A 89 -7.12 3.11 -14.32
CA VAL A 89 -7.50 1.87 -15.04
C VAL A 89 -9.01 1.69 -15.10
N ARG A 90 -9.74 2.00 -14.02
CA ARG A 90 -11.19 1.84 -13.87
C ARG A 90 -11.73 0.50 -14.37
N PRO A 91 -11.25 -0.62 -13.85
CA PRO A 91 -11.72 -1.92 -14.28
C PRO A 91 -13.20 -2.08 -13.93
N LYS A 92 -13.97 -2.74 -14.80
CA LYS A 92 -15.37 -3.06 -14.50
C LYS A 92 -15.50 -4.14 -13.44
N ARG A 93 -14.57 -5.09 -13.45
CA ARG A 93 -14.50 -6.23 -12.55
C ARG A 93 -13.05 -6.51 -12.16
N ALA A 94 -12.83 -6.89 -10.91
CA ALA A 94 -11.50 -7.26 -10.41
C ALA A 94 -11.60 -8.39 -9.39
N MET A 95 -10.57 -9.20 -9.31
CA MET A 95 -10.44 -10.22 -8.26
C MET A 95 -9.39 -9.79 -7.25
N GLU A 96 -9.72 -9.89 -5.96
CA GLU A 96 -8.75 -9.77 -4.88
C GLU A 96 -8.55 -11.08 -4.14
N LEU A 97 -7.33 -11.34 -3.70
CA LEU A 97 -7.04 -12.46 -2.79
C LEU A 97 -7.39 -12.03 -1.37
N ALA A 98 -7.99 -12.91 -0.57
CA ALA A 98 -8.31 -12.63 0.82
C ALA A 98 -7.78 -13.76 1.75
N PRO A 99 -7.25 -13.43 2.93
CA PRO A 99 -7.11 -12.08 3.51
C PRO A 99 -6.02 -11.25 2.81
N THR A 100 -6.26 -9.93 2.70
CA THR A 100 -5.32 -8.97 2.11
C THR A 100 -5.57 -7.56 2.64
N PHE A 101 -4.78 -6.60 2.21
CA PHE A 101 -4.90 -5.20 2.60
C PHE A 101 -6.22 -4.61 2.11
N SER A 102 -6.99 -3.99 3.03
CA SER A 102 -8.35 -3.52 2.77
C SER A 102 -8.46 -2.44 1.70
N GLU A 103 -7.37 -1.67 1.47
CA GLU A 103 -7.38 -0.57 0.52
C GLU A 103 -7.54 -1.02 -0.94
N TYR A 104 -7.19 -2.25 -1.29
CA TYR A 104 -7.39 -2.75 -2.65
C TYR A 104 -8.88 -2.73 -3.03
N SER A 105 -9.72 -3.40 -2.23
CA SER A 105 -11.15 -3.43 -2.51
C SER A 105 -11.83 -2.07 -2.32
N LEU A 106 -11.37 -1.25 -1.38
CA LEU A 106 -11.90 0.09 -1.18
C LEU A 106 -11.63 0.99 -2.40
N ALA A 107 -10.41 1.00 -2.91
CA ALA A 107 -10.03 1.78 -4.09
C ALA A 107 -10.80 1.33 -5.34
N LEU A 108 -10.89 0.02 -5.56
CA LEU A 108 -11.64 -0.56 -6.70
C LEU A 108 -13.12 -0.18 -6.65
N ARG A 109 -13.79 -0.36 -5.50
CA ARG A 109 -15.22 -0.03 -5.35
C ARG A 109 -15.51 1.45 -5.55
N ARG A 110 -14.59 2.35 -5.21
CA ARG A 110 -14.74 3.79 -5.49
C ARG A 110 -14.81 4.12 -6.96
N THR A 111 -14.28 3.27 -7.83
CA THR A 111 -14.39 3.43 -9.29
C THR A 111 -15.64 2.76 -9.89
N GLY A 112 -16.50 2.17 -9.05
CA GLY A 112 -17.66 1.40 -9.49
C GLY A 112 -17.33 -0.04 -9.90
N CYS A 113 -16.12 -0.52 -9.59
CA CYS A 113 -15.68 -1.87 -9.91
C CYS A 113 -16.41 -2.94 -9.07
N GLU A 114 -16.87 -4.00 -9.72
CA GLU A 114 -17.30 -5.23 -9.05
C GLU A 114 -16.07 -5.97 -8.54
N VAL A 115 -16.01 -6.22 -7.22
CA VAL A 115 -14.87 -6.91 -6.59
C VAL A 115 -15.27 -8.32 -6.20
N VAL A 116 -14.65 -9.30 -6.81
CA VAL A 116 -14.77 -10.72 -6.49
C VAL A 116 -13.64 -11.13 -5.54
N ARG A 117 -13.95 -11.81 -4.45
CA ARG A 117 -12.95 -12.29 -3.49
C ARG A 117 -12.63 -13.76 -3.68
N PHE A 118 -11.35 -14.05 -3.81
CA PHE A 118 -10.84 -15.40 -3.68
C PHE A 118 -10.26 -15.57 -2.27
N CYS A 119 -10.98 -16.33 -1.41
CA CYS A 119 -10.57 -16.53 -0.02
C CYS A 119 -9.60 -17.71 0.09
N ALA A 120 -8.34 -17.44 0.43
CA ALA A 120 -7.39 -18.45 0.83
C ALA A 120 -7.73 -18.99 2.22
N GLN A 121 -7.59 -20.31 2.44
CA GLN A 121 -7.97 -20.93 3.69
C GLN A 121 -6.76 -21.08 4.62
N ALA A 122 -6.94 -20.73 5.91
CA ALA A 122 -5.87 -20.85 6.91
C ALA A 122 -5.33 -22.29 7.05
N ARG A 123 -6.24 -23.30 6.97
CA ARG A 123 -5.87 -24.74 6.98
C ARG A 123 -4.92 -25.14 5.84
N GLU A 124 -4.83 -24.33 4.81
CA GLU A 124 -3.98 -24.54 3.63
C GLU A 124 -2.79 -23.59 3.63
N LYS A 125 -2.44 -23.04 4.81
CA LYS A 125 -1.34 -22.08 4.99
C LYS A 125 -1.49 -20.85 4.07
N LEU A 126 -2.72 -20.47 3.72
CA LEU A 126 -3.05 -19.37 2.81
C LEU A 126 -2.43 -19.51 1.41
N CYS A 127 -2.10 -20.73 0.99
CA CYS A 127 -1.58 -20.98 -0.34
C CYS A 127 -2.69 -20.94 -1.40
N LEU A 128 -2.32 -20.49 -2.60
CA LEU A 128 -3.19 -20.58 -3.77
C LEU A 128 -3.27 -22.05 -4.22
N ARG A 129 -4.49 -22.52 -4.40
CA ARG A 129 -4.73 -23.87 -4.93
C ARG A 129 -4.61 -23.90 -6.46
N GLU A 130 -4.46 -25.10 -7.00
CA GLU A 130 -4.45 -25.35 -8.45
C GLU A 130 -5.69 -24.81 -9.17
N ASN A 131 -6.83 -24.75 -8.47
CA ASN A 131 -8.08 -24.20 -9.02
C ASN A 131 -8.12 -22.67 -9.11
N PHE A 132 -7.13 -21.93 -8.57
CA PHE A 132 -7.12 -20.46 -8.62
C PHE A 132 -7.09 -19.92 -10.06
N LEU A 133 -6.18 -20.42 -10.89
CA LEU A 133 -6.06 -19.97 -12.28
C LEU A 133 -7.32 -20.25 -13.12
N PRO A 134 -7.96 -21.45 -13.04
CA PRO A 134 -9.25 -21.68 -13.67
C PRO A 134 -10.37 -20.73 -13.21
N ILE A 135 -10.42 -20.42 -11.89
CA ILE A 135 -11.39 -19.47 -11.36
C ILE A 135 -11.11 -18.07 -11.91
N LEU A 136 -9.86 -17.61 -11.84
CA LEU A 136 -9.47 -16.30 -12.37
C LEU A 136 -9.81 -16.15 -13.86
N ALA A 137 -9.64 -17.23 -14.65
CA ALA A 137 -9.94 -17.21 -16.08
C ALA A 137 -11.44 -17.10 -16.39
N ARG A 138 -12.33 -17.58 -15.49
CA ARG A 138 -13.78 -17.48 -15.62
C ARG A 138 -14.33 -16.10 -15.24
N GLU A 139 -13.56 -15.33 -14.48
CA GLU A 139 -13.94 -14.02 -13.97
C GLU A 139 -13.54 -12.84 -14.90
N LYS A 140 -13.06 -13.16 -16.13
CA LYS A 140 -12.67 -12.17 -17.16
C LYS A 140 -13.88 -11.51 -17.81
#